data_c05eae6095bfe97a814b6fc97373316c
#
_entry.id   c05eae6095bfe97a814b6fc97373316c
#
_cell.length_a   1.000
_cell.length_b   1.000
_cell.length_c   1.000
_cell.angle_alpha   90.00
_cell.angle_beta   90.00
_cell.angle_gamma   90.00
#
_symmetry.space_group_name_H-M   'P 1'
#
loop_
_entity.id
_entity.type
_entity.pdbx_description
1 polymer ?
#
loop_
_entity_poly.entity_id
_entity_poly.type
_entity_poly.pdbx_seq_one_letter_code
_entity_poly.pdbx_strand_id
1 'polypeptide(L)'
;MVTLAMREPGEAIDSPRIVAECGAAVLSGLHYLVARHLETGADPPEYARPVWKAYLEWLAEFPPAIRHQRLHASHYSFLDPQEVRFVTAELIDATCLSGAPEELAEKVRALERAGLSQIMLYPPLNRQYRVIEDFADKVMARL
;
A
#
# COMPACT_ATOMS: atom_id res chain seq x y z
N MET A 1 -9.00 -7.39 4.54
CA MET A 1 -9.02 -6.03 3.99
C MET A 1 -7.79 -5.86 3.12
N VAL A 2 -7.94 -5.30 1.93
CA VAL A 2 -6.85 -5.18 0.96
C VAL A 2 -6.97 -3.85 0.18
N THR A 3 -5.84 -3.25 -0.15
CA THR A 3 -5.77 -2.11 -1.05
C THR A 3 -5.48 -2.60 -2.46
N LEU A 4 -6.18 -2.04 -3.43
CA LEU A 4 -6.03 -2.38 -4.84
C LEU A 4 -4.97 -1.50 -5.50
N ALA A 5 -4.10 -2.10 -6.31
CA ALA A 5 -3.16 -1.42 -7.20
C ALA A 5 -3.32 -1.98 -8.63
N MET A 6 -4.43 -1.63 -9.28
CA MET A 6 -4.76 -2.11 -10.63
C MET A 6 -4.06 -1.27 -11.68
N ARG A 7 -3.25 -1.93 -12.52
CA ARG A 7 -2.47 -1.28 -13.60
C ARG A 7 -3.26 -1.20 -14.91
N GLU A 8 -3.12 -0.07 -15.59
CA GLU A 8 -3.47 0.05 -17.00
C GLU A 8 -2.41 -0.64 -17.89
N PRO A 9 -2.72 -0.99 -19.14
CA PRO A 9 -1.74 -1.58 -20.05
C PRO A 9 -0.49 -0.70 -20.21
N GLY A 10 0.69 -1.28 -19.93
CA GLY A 10 1.98 -0.60 -19.99
C GLY A 10 2.28 0.35 -18.83
N GLU A 11 1.40 0.44 -17.83
CA GLU A 11 1.60 1.32 -16.68
C GLU A 11 2.54 0.68 -15.65
N ALA A 12 3.48 1.47 -15.14
CA ALA A 12 4.35 1.07 -14.04
C ALA A 12 3.54 0.97 -12.73
N ILE A 13 3.87 0.01 -11.87
CA ILE A 13 3.17 -0.20 -10.59
C ILE A 13 3.33 0.98 -9.62
N ASP A 14 4.40 1.75 -9.77
CA ASP A 14 4.71 2.96 -9.01
C ASP A 14 4.38 4.24 -9.78
N SER A 15 3.50 4.16 -10.79
CA SER A 15 3.02 5.36 -11.49
C SER A 15 2.36 6.35 -10.52
N PRO A 16 2.39 7.66 -10.82
CA PRO A 16 1.77 8.67 -9.96
C PRO A 16 0.29 8.39 -9.67
N ARG A 17 -0.44 7.78 -10.62
CA ARG A 17 -1.83 7.39 -10.43
C ARG A 17 -1.97 6.28 -9.39
N ILE A 18 -1.21 5.20 -9.53
CA ILE A 18 -1.25 4.05 -8.59
C ILE A 18 -0.79 4.49 -7.21
N VAL A 19 0.30 5.27 -7.13
CA VAL A 19 0.77 5.83 -5.85
C VAL A 19 -0.32 6.67 -5.18
N ALA A 20 -1.08 7.48 -5.94
CA ALA A 20 -2.21 8.24 -5.38
C ALA A 20 -3.37 7.36 -4.91
N GLU A 21 -3.55 6.18 -5.50
CA GLU A 21 -4.63 5.24 -5.17
C GLU A 21 -4.30 4.27 -4.02
N CYS A 22 -3.04 3.94 -3.79
CA CYS A 22 -2.66 2.97 -2.76
C CYS A 22 -1.63 3.48 -1.74
N GLY A 23 -0.94 4.60 -2.02
CA GLY A 23 0.22 5.05 -1.26
C GLY A 23 -0.05 5.29 0.23
N ALA A 24 -1.22 5.84 0.60
CA ALA A 24 -1.58 6.04 2.01
C ALA A 24 -1.65 4.71 2.78
N ALA A 25 -2.19 3.67 2.16
CA ALA A 25 -2.28 2.33 2.75
C ALA A 25 -0.91 1.65 2.83
N VAL A 26 -0.11 1.77 1.76
CA VAL A 26 1.27 1.25 1.70
C VAL A 26 2.12 1.86 2.82
N LEU A 27 2.07 3.19 2.98
CA LEU A 27 2.79 3.89 4.04
C LEU A 27 2.28 3.50 5.43
N SER A 28 0.98 3.30 5.61
CA SER A 28 0.45 2.83 6.88
C SER A 28 1.04 1.47 7.29
N GLY A 29 1.25 0.56 6.33
CA GLY A 29 1.99 -0.69 6.55
C GLY A 29 3.44 -0.44 6.96
N LEU A 30 4.13 0.49 6.28
CA LEU A 30 5.50 0.88 6.62
C LEU A 30 5.57 1.50 8.04
N HIS A 31 4.63 2.37 8.39
CA HIS A 31 4.53 2.97 9.74
C HIS A 31 4.44 1.90 10.83
N TYR A 32 3.61 0.88 10.61
CA TYR A 32 3.49 -0.25 11.54
C TYR A 32 4.82 -1.02 11.70
N LEU A 33 5.52 -1.28 10.59
CA LEU A 33 6.83 -1.96 10.64
C LEU A 33 7.86 -1.12 11.39
N VAL A 34 7.89 0.20 11.16
CA VAL A 34 8.80 1.13 11.85
C VAL A 34 8.46 1.24 13.33
N ALA A 35 7.18 1.38 13.70
CA ALA A 35 6.76 1.39 15.10
C ALA A 35 7.22 0.12 15.81
N ARG A 36 6.98 -1.06 15.22
CA ARG A 36 7.43 -2.35 15.75
C ARG A 36 8.95 -2.43 15.92
N HIS A 37 9.71 -1.92 14.92
CA HIS A 37 11.17 -1.86 15.01
C HIS A 37 11.64 -1.00 16.19
N LEU A 38 11.07 0.19 16.35
CA LEU A 38 11.43 1.11 17.44
C LEU A 38 11.11 0.53 18.83
N GLU A 39 10.07 -0.31 18.92
CA GLU A 39 9.69 -0.97 20.19
C GLU A 39 10.51 -2.23 20.49
N THR A 40 10.81 -3.03 19.48
CA THR A 40 11.31 -4.41 19.68
C THR A 40 12.69 -4.66 19.06
N GLY A 41 13.21 -3.74 18.24
CA GLY A 41 14.42 -3.97 17.45
C GLY A 41 14.22 -4.95 16.27
N ALA A 42 12.97 -5.30 15.91
CA ALA A 42 12.70 -6.25 14.84
C ALA A 42 13.22 -5.75 13.49
N ASP A 43 13.85 -6.63 12.72
CA ASP A 43 14.33 -6.31 11.37
C ASP A 43 13.16 -6.10 10.40
N PRO A 44 13.32 -5.21 9.40
CA PRO A 44 12.32 -5.04 8.34
C PRO A 44 12.26 -6.28 7.44
N PRO A 45 11.07 -6.59 6.90
CA PRO A 45 10.95 -7.57 5.82
C PRO A 45 11.72 -7.11 4.57
N GLU A 46 12.06 -8.06 3.71
CA GLU A 46 12.91 -7.81 2.55
C GLU A 46 12.37 -6.69 1.64
N TYR A 47 11.08 -6.69 1.38
CA TYR A 47 10.41 -5.69 0.54
C TYR A 47 10.47 -4.25 1.08
N ALA A 48 10.69 -4.06 2.39
CA ALA A 48 10.81 -2.74 3.00
C ALA A 48 12.27 -2.25 3.11
N ARG A 49 13.25 -3.14 2.93
CA ARG A 49 14.69 -2.81 3.06
C ARG A 49 15.15 -1.65 2.17
N PRO A 50 14.72 -1.53 0.89
CA PRO A 50 15.18 -0.45 0.02
C PRO A 50 14.93 0.96 0.58
N VAL A 51 13.82 1.16 1.28
CA VAL A 51 13.45 2.48 1.85
C VAL A 51 13.78 2.61 3.33
N TRP A 52 14.12 1.51 4.01
CA TRP A 52 14.15 1.42 5.45
C TRP A 52 15.07 2.44 6.12
N LYS A 53 16.34 2.44 5.69
CA LYS A 53 17.34 3.35 6.25
C LYS A 53 16.95 4.81 6.04
N ALA A 54 16.58 5.17 4.80
CA ALA A 54 16.20 6.53 4.46
C ALA A 54 14.95 7.00 5.21
N TYR A 55 14.00 6.08 5.46
CA TYR A 55 12.81 6.38 6.24
C TYR A 55 13.15 6.65 7.71
N LEU A 56 13.98 5.82 8.33
CA LEU A 56 14.42 6.03 9.72
C LEU A 56 15.24 7.33 9.88
N GLU A 57 16.10 7.64 8.92
CA GLU A 57 16.86 8.91 8.91
C GLU A 57 15.92 10.11 8.82
N TRP A 58 14.94 10.08 7.91
CA TRP A 58 13.92 11.12 7.83
C TRP A 58 13.10 11.27 9.11
N LEU A 59 12.67 10.17 9.72
CA LEU A 59 11.93 10.20 10.99
C LEU A 59 12.80 10.76 12.14
N ALA A 60 14.11 10.53 12.09
CA ALA A 60 15.04 11.02 13.10
C ALA A 60 15.24 12.55 13.05
N GLU A 61 14.91 13.22 11.95
CA GLU A 61 14.95 14.69 11.84
C GLU A 61 13.94 15.36 12.78
N PHE A 62 12.89 14.66 13.19
CA PHE A 62 11.88 15.18 14.12
C PHE A 62 12.32 14.99 15.59
N PRO A 63 11.95 15.93 16.48
CA PRO A 63 12.21 15.80 17.91
C PRO A 63 11.66 14.47 18.47
N PRO A 64 12.40 13.75 19.35
CA PRO A 64 11.96 12.45 19.86
C PRO A 64 10.54 12.44 20.44
N ALA A 65 10.16 13.52 21.13
CA ALA A 65 8.86 13.63 21.79
C ALA A 65 7.65 13.60 20.81
N ILE A 66 7.84 13.90 19.52
CA ILE A 66 6.77 13.96 18.52
C ILE A 66 6.91 12.91 17.43
N ARG A 67 7.97 12.08 17.42
CA ARG A 67 8.22 11.08 16.37
C ARG A 67 7.06 10.10 16.20
N HIS A 68 6.49 9.64 17.31
CA HIS A 68 5.34 8.74 17.25
C HIS A 68 4.12 9.40 16.59
N GLN A 69 3.82 10.65 16.94
CA GLN A 69 2.74 11.40 16.32
C GLN A 69 3.02 11.65 14.84
N ARG A 70 4.28 11.98 14.49
CA ARG A 70 4.68 12.20 13.10
C ARG A 70 4.57 10.93 12.26
N LEU A 71 5.00 9.79 12.82
CA LEU A 71 4.91 8.47 12.18
C LEU A 71 3.48 8.10 11.80
N HIS A 72 2.48 8.51 12.60
CA HIS A 72 1.08 8.15 12.38
C HIS A 72 0.20 9.32 11.91
N ALA A 73 0.79 10.45 11.53
CA ALA A 73 0.03 11.67 11.22
C ALA A 73 -0.94 11.50 10.04
N SER A 74 -0.54 10.79 9.01
CA SER A 74 -1.34 10.57 7.80
C SER A 74 -2.19 9.29 7.84
N HIS A 75 -1.75 8.29 8.56
CA HIS A 75 -2.23 6.91 8.73
C HIS A 75 -3.56 6.57 8.04
N TYR A 76 -3.56 6.02 6.83
CA TYR A 76 -4.69 5.73 5.94
C TYR A 76 -5.53 6.94 5.49
N SER A 77 -5.41 8.11 6.11
CA SER A 77 -6.28 9.25 5.84
C SER A 77 -5.92 9.98 4.55
N PHE A 78 -4.65 10.13 4.29
CA PHE A 78 -4.12 10.78 3.10
C PHE A 78 -2.67 10.37 2.84
N LEU A 79 -2.21 10.61 1.63
CA LEU A 79 -0.80 10.43 1.26
C LEU A 79 -0.03 11.71 1.61
N ASP A 80 0.83 11.65 2.63
CA ASP A 80 1.67 12.79 3.02
C ASP A 80 2.70 13.08 1.91
N PRO A 81 2.74 14.32 1.38
CA PRO A 81 3.70 14.69 0.33
C PRO A 81 5.17 14.45 0.68
N GLN A 82 5.54 14.50 1.96
CA GLN A 82 6.91 14.24 2.41
C GLN A 82 7.27 12.76 2.39
N GLU A 83 6.26 11.88 2.44
CA GLU A 83 6.43 10.43 2.48
C GLU A 83 6.23 9.76 1.12
N VAL A 84 5.69 10.45 0.11
CA VAL A 84 5.46 9.89 -1.25
C VAL A 84 6.69 9.17 -1.80
N ARG A 85 7.88 9.69 -1.56
CA ARG A 85 9.16 9.12 -2.02
C ARG A 85 9.48 7.73 -1.47
N PHE A 86 8.80 7.30 -0.41
CA PHE A 86 8.96 5.98 0.20
C PHE A 86 7.96 4.96 -0.32
N VAL A 87 7.02 5.36 -1.15
CA VAL A 87 6.08 4.44 -1.82
C VAL A 87 6.78 3.87 -3.06
N THR A 88 7.31 2.66 -2.94
CA THR A 88 8.06 1.99 -4.02
C THR A 88 7.27 0.85 -4.63
N ALA A 89 7.71 0.42 -5.82
CA ALA A 89 7.13 -0.73 -6.53
C ALA A 89 7.10 -1.99 -5.66
N GLU A 90 8.18 -2.25 -4.92
CA GLU A 90 8.32 -3.42 -4.04
C GLU A 90 7.32 -3.38 -2.87
N LEU A 91 7.15 -2.21 -2.25
CA LEU A 91 6.17 -2.03 -1.19
C LEU A 91 4.74 -2.21 -1.69
N ILE A 92 4.41 -1.63 -2.85
CA ILE A 92 3.09 -1.77 -3.46
C ILE A 92 2.81 -3.24 -3.78
N ASP A 93 3.73 -3.93 -4.46
CA ASP A 93 3.53 -5.33 -4.85
C ASP A 93 3.42 -6.27 -3.65
N ALA A 94 4.17 -6.01 -2.58
CA ALA A 94 4.13 -6.82 -1.36
C ALA A 94 2.90 -6.58 -0.47
N THR A 95 2.27 -5.40 -0.54
CA THR A 95 1.23 -5.01 0.43
C THR A 95 -0.15 -4.79 -0.19
N CYS A 96 -0.23 -4.66 -1.52
CA CYS A 96 -1.48 -4.46 -2.24
C CYS A 96 -1.88 -5.70 -3.06
N LEU A 97 -3.15 -5.80 -3.38
CA LEU A 97 -3.62 -6.66 -4.46
C LEU A 97 -3.29 -5.93 -5.78
N SER A 98 -2.13 -6.28 -6.37
CA SER A 98 -1.53 -5.58 -7.50
C SER A 98 -1.60 -6.38 -8.79
N GLY A 99 -1.72 -5.71 -9.94
CA GLY A 99 -1.67 -6.35 -11.25
C GLY A 99 -2.53 -5.70 -12.32
N ALA A 100 -2.44 -6.20 -13.55
CA ALA A 100 -3.42 -5.93 -14.59
C ALA A 100 -4.78 -6.61 -14.27
N PRO A 101 -5.90 -6.20 -14.87
CA PRO A 101 -7.21 -6.78 -14.56
C PRO A 101 -7.27 -8.30 -14.64
N GLU A 102 -6.64 -8.90 -15.64
CA GLU A 102 -6.56 -10.35 -15.82
C GLU A 102 -5.76 -11.03 -14.71
N GLU A 103 -4.62 -10.46 -14.34
CA GLU A 103 -3.77 -10.95 -13.23
C GLU A 103 -4.51 -10.85 -11.89
N LEU A 104 -5.26 -9.77 -11.68
CA LEU A 104 -6.08 -9.58 -10.49
C LEU A 104 -7.20 -10.62 -10.40
N ALA A 105 -7.89 -10.91 -11.51
CA ALA A 105 -8.92 -11.96 -11.54
C ALA A 105 -8.33 -13.32 -11.17
N GLU A 106 -7.14 -13.67 -11.70
CA GLU A 106 -6.47 -14.93 -11.34
C GLU A 106 -6.02 -14.95 -9.87
N LYS A 107 -5.51 -13.84 -9.33
CA LYS A 107 -5.16 -13.73 -7.90
C LYS A 107 -6.40 -13.92 -7.02
N VAL A 108 -7.55 -13.31 -7.38
CA VAL A 108 -8.80 -13.47 -6.64
C VAL A 108 -9.28 -14.94 -6.67
N ARG A 109 -9.28 -15.59 -7.85
CA ARG A 109 -9.60 -17.02 -7.96
C ARG A 109 -8.66 -17.91 -7.15
N ALA A 110 -7.36 -17.58 -7.12
CA ALA A 110 -6.39 -18.32 -6.31
C ALA A 110 -6.68 -18.19 -4.81
N LEU A 111 -7.05 -17.00 -4.34
CA LEU A 111 -7.47 -16.77 -2.96
C LEU A 111 -8.77 -17.54 -2.62
N GLU A 112 -9.75 -17.55 -3.53
CA GLU A 112 -10.98 -18.32 -3.38
C GLU A 112 -10.67 -19.81 -3.24
N ARG A 113 -9.84 -20.37 -4.14
CA ARG A 113 -9.40 -21.79 -4.05
C ARG A 113 -8.67 -22.10 -2.74
N ALA A 114 -7.98 -21.10 -2.17
CA ALA A 114 -7.33 -21.22 -0.87
C ALA A 114 -8.30 -21.08 0.32
N GLY A 115 -9.61 -20.90 0.07
CA GLY A 115 -10.65 -20.83 1.09
C GLY A 115 -11.07 -19.43 1.51
N LEU A 116 -10.57 -18.38 0.84
CA LEU A 116 -11.02 -17.02 1.11
C LEU A 116 -12.42 -16.80 0.53
N SER A 117 -13.38 -16.45 1.37
CA SER A 117 -14.78 -16.26 0.99
C SER A 117 -15.17 -14.78 0.80
N GLN A 118 -14.33 -13.85 1.22
CA GLN A 118 -14.63 -12.42 1.15
C GLN A 118 -13.37 -11.58 1.01
N ILE A 119 -13.42 -10.60 0.10
CA ILE A 119 -12.41 -9.53 -0.02
C ILE A 119 -13.08 -8.20 0.32
N MET A 120 -12.48 -7.44 1.22
CA MET A 120 -12.88 -6.07 1.52
C MET A 120 -11.86 -5.12 0.90
N LEU A 121 -12.25 -4.38 -0.13
CA LEU A 121 -11.43 -3.34 -0.72
C LEU A 121 -11.38 -2.11 0.22
N TYR A 122 -10.20 -1.52 0.34
CA TYR A 122 -9.98 -0.30 1.12
C TYR A 122 -9.36 0.80 0.23
N PRO A 123 -10.19 1.44 -0.61
CA PRO A 123 -9.72 2.53 -1.48
C PRO A 123 -9.61 3.85 -0.70
N PRO A 124 -8.74 4.78 -1.13
CA PRO A 124 -8.68 6.11 -0.55
C PRO A 124 -9.98 6.88 -0.81
N LEU A 125 -10.41 7.70 0.15
CA LEU A 125 -11.71 8.38 0.15
C LEU A 125 -11.97 9.18 -1.15
N ASN A 126 -10.96 9.89 -1.63
CA ASN A 126 -11.05 10.73 -2.85
C ASN A 126 -11.05 9.94 -4.16
N ARG A 127 -10.87 8.62 -4.13
CA ARG A 127 -10.82 7.72 -5.29
C ARG A 127 -11.73 6.52 -5.18
N GLN A 128 -12.50 6.42 -4.08
CA GLN A 128 -13.23 5.21 -3.72
C GLN A 128 -14.18 4.74 -4.82
N TYR A 129 -14.97 5.63 -5.41
CA TYR A 129 -15.92 5.26 -6.46
C TYR A 129 -15.23 4.69 -7.68
N ARG A 130 -14.19 5.39 -8.18
CA ARG A 130 -13.40 4.92 -9.32
C ARG A 130 -12.80 3.54 -9.06
N VAL A 131 -12.16 3.34 -7.91
CA VAL A 131 -11.50 2.05 -7.59
C VAL A 131 -12.52 0.92 -7.51
N ILE A 132 -13.70 1.18 -6.92
CA ILE A 132 -14.76 0.18 -6.80
C ILE A 132 -15.37 -0.14 -8.17
N GLU A 133 -15.68 0.87 -8.98
CA GLU A 133 -16.24 0.71 -10.32
C GLU A 133 -15.25 -0.03 -11.24
N ASP A 134 -13.99 0.41 -11.27
CA ASP A 134 -12.95 -0.26 -12.05
C ASP A 134 -12.76 -1.72 -11.65
N PHE A 135 -12.79 -2.04 -10.34
CA PHE A 135 -12.70 -3.41 -9.88
C PHE A 135 -13.92 -4.24 -10.29
N ALA A 136 -15.12 -3.70 -10.16
CA ALA A 136 -16.35 -4.36 -10.58
C ALA A 136 -16.34 -4.66 -12.08
N ASP A 137 -16.06 -3.65 -12.90
CA ASP A 137 -16.16 -3.75 -14.36
C ASP A 137 -15.00 -4.55 -14.96
N LYS A 138 -13.80 -4.41 -14.43
CA LYS A 138 -12.58 -4.97 -15.04
C LYS A 138 -12.10 -6.27 -14.41
N VAL A 139 -12.46 -6.55 -13.15
CA VAL A 139 -12.03 -7.75 -12.43
C VAL A 139 -13.20 -8.68 -12.14
N MET A 140 -14.25 -8.21 -11.45
CA MET A 140 -15.38 -9.07 -11.08
C MET A 140 -16.10 -9.62 -12.30
N ALA A 141 -16.21 -8.84 -13.39
CA ALA A 141 -16.81 -9.31 -14.64
C ALA A 141 -16.03 -10.50 -15.29
N ARG A 142 -14.84 -10.81 -14.80
CA ARG A 142 -14.00 -11.93 -15.25
C ARG A 142 -13.98 -13.12 -14.28
N LEU A 143 -14.58 -12.99 -13.12
CA LEU A 143 -14.68 -14.08 -12.13
C LEU A 143 -15.82 -15.03 -12.45
#